data_4a620aa360b86625c7d20af9dc4a8a52
#
_entry.id   4a620aa360b86625c7d20af9dc4a8a52
#
_cell.length_a   1.000
_cell.length_b   1.000
_cell.length_c   1.000
_cell.angle_alpha   90.00
_cell.angle_beta   90.00
_cell.angle_gamma   90.00
#
_symmetry.space_group_name_H-M   'P 1'
#
loop_
_entity.id
_entity.type
_entity.pdbx_description
1 polymer ?
#
loop_
_entity_poly.entity_id
_entity_poly.type
_entity_poly.pdbx_seq_one_letter_code
_entity_poly.pdbx_strand_id
1 'polypeptide(L)'
;MTFARINNVELNSESEADTFISNFTSGKFREIFPEAEILISIRTGPSSVTSVSVYKNKKTADSVADRRKSTIEGLKSLIKYLALTEGKVEILDLKKDSGVGTF
;
A
#
# COMPACT_ATOMS: atom_id res chain seq x y z
N MET A 1 16.81 10.28 1.96
CA MET A 1 16.69 8.95 2.58
C MET A 1 15.36 8.34 2.18
N THR A 2 15.42 7.23 1.48
CA THR A 2 14.22 6.53 1.03
C THR A 2 13.47 5.93 2.22
N PHE A 3 12.16 6.10 2.23
CA PHE A 3 11.31 5.75 3.36
C PHE A 3 10.11 4.95 2.89
N ALA A 4 9.74 3.92 3.64
CA ALA A 4 8.61 3.07 3.27
C ALA A 4 7.58 2.97 4.39
N ARG A 5 6.31 2.81 4.00
CA ARG A 5 5.19 2.49 4.88
C ARG A 5 4.61 1.16 4.46
N ILE A 6 4.37 0.31 5.44
CA ILE A 6 3.85 -1.04 5.24
C ILE A 6 2.54 -1.17 6.01
N ASN A 7 1.48 -1.52 5.31
CA ASN A 7 0.18 -1.78 5.92
C ASN A 7 -0.09 -3.27 5.83
N ASN A 8 -0.29 -3.91 6.99
CA ASN A 8 -0.75 -5.29 7.06
C ASN A 8 -2.22 -5.24 7.43
N VAL A 9 -3.07 -5.71 6.54
CA VAL A 9 -4.52 -5.57 6.66
C VAL A 9 -5.17 -6.95 6.70
N GLU A 10 -5.96 -7.19 7.74
CA GLU A 10 -6.85 -8.34 7.80
C GLU A 10 -8.26 -7.83 7.54
N LEU A 11 -8.91 -8.40 6.53
CA LEU A 11 -10.28 -8.05 6.16
C LEU A 11 -11.25 -9.02 6.86
N ASN A 12 -12.53 -8.66 6.89
CA ASN A 12 -13.53 -9.47 7.59
C ASN A 12 -13.83 -10.81 6.89
N SER A 13 -13.58 -10.88 5.58
CA SER A 13 -13.82 -12.10 4.78
C SER A 13 -13.02 -12.04 3.50
N GLU A 14 -12.99 -13.16 2.77
CA GLU A 14 -12.36 -13.22 1.46
C GLU A 14 -13.02 -12.26 0.47
N SER A 15 -14.36 -12.22 0.45
CA SER A 15 -15.06 -11.32 -0.47
C SER A 15 -14.82 -9.86 -0.14
N GLU A 16 -14.68 -9.51 1.12
CA GLU A 16 -14.33 -8.16 1.54
C GLU A 16 -12.89 -7.80 1.19
N ALA A 17 -11.99 -8.79 1.19
CA ALA A 17 -10.63 -8.61 0.69
C ALA A 17 -10.64 -8.30 -0.82
N ASP A 18 -11.46 -9.01 -1.59
CA ASP A 18 -11.62 -8.73 -3.03
C ASP A 18 -12.11 -7.30 -3.25
N THR A 19 -13.09 -6.88 -2.48
CA THR A 19 -13.63 -5.52 -2.54
C THR A 19 -12.57 -4.49 -2.16
N PHE A 20 -11.80 -4.76 -1.11
CA PHE A 20 -10.71 -3.88 -0.67
C PHE A 20 -9.69 -3.69 -1.80
N ILE A 21 -9.23 -4.78 -2.39
CA ILE A 21 -8.24 -4.72 -3.49
C ILE A 21 -8.79 -3.97 -4.69
N SER A 22 -10.09 -4.14 -5.00
CA SER A 22 -10.69 -3.48 -6.16
C SER A 22 -10.61 -1.94 -6.10
N ASN A 23 -10.48 -1.37 -4.90
CA ASN A 23 -10.31 0.07 -4.72
C ASN A 23 -8.95 0.57 -5.18
N PHE A 24 -8.00 -0.32 -5.44
CA PHE A 24 -6.62 0.05 -5.79
C PHE A 24 -6.18 -0.48 -7.16
N THR A 25 -7.06 -1.15 -7.89
CA THR A 25 -6.75 -1.68 -9.22
C THR A 25 -6.94 -0.62 -10.30
N SER A 26 -6.51 -0.94 -11.52
CA SER A 26 -6.71 -0.11 -12.72
C SER A 26 -6.16 1.31 -12.58
N GLY A 27 -4.99 1.43 -11.94
CA GLY A 27 -4.31 2.71 -11.77
C GLY A 27 -4.80 3.54 -10.59
N LYS A 28 -5.84 3.11 -9.88
CA LYS A 28 -6.40 3.87 -8.76
C LYS A 28 -5.39 4.05 -7.62
N PHE A 29 -4.57 3.04 -7.35
CA PHE A 29 -3.56 3.13 -6.29
C PHE A 29 -2.59 4.28 -6.57
N ARG A 30 -2.13 4.39 -7.81
CA ARG A 30 -1.26 5.49 -8.25
C ARG A 30 -1.97 6.85 -8.19
N GLU A 31 -3.25 6.90 -8.53
CA GLU A 31 -4.04 8.14 -8.45
C GLU A 31 -4.15 8.65 -7.01
N ILE A 32 -4.30 7.74 -6.05
CA ILE A 32 -4.43 8.11 -4.64
C ILE A 32 -3.08 8.57 -4.08
N PHE A 33 -1.99 7.90 -4.48
CA PHE A 33 -0.64 8.17 -3.96
C PHE A 33 0.36 8.47 -5.09
N PRO A 34 0.16 9.58 -5.80
CA PRO A 34 1.08 9.92 -6.90
C PRO A 34 2.50 10.23 -6.42
N GLU A 35 2.68 10.60 -5.15
CA GLU A 35 3.97 10.92 -4.57
C GLU A 35 4.85 9.70 -4.33
N ALA A 36 4.27 8.51 -4.26
CA ALA A 36 5.04 7.29 -3.99
C ALA A 36 5.87 6.88 -5.22
N GLU A 37 7.12 6.51 -4.98
CA GLU A 37 8.00 6.00 -6.04
C GLU A 37 7.62 4.58 -6.42
N ILE A 38 7.22 3.77 -5.44
CA ILE A 38 6.81 2.37 -5.64
C ILE A 38 5.55 2.12 -4.82
N LEU A 39 4.60 1.43 -5.44
CA LEU A 39 3.37 0.97 -4.77
C LEU A 39 3.19 -0.51 -5.06
N ILE A 40 3.08 -1.31 -4.00
CA ILE A 40 2.88 -2.75 -4.10
C ILE A 40 1.71 -3.14 -3.19
N SER A 41 0.84 -4.01 -3.68
CA SER A 41 -0.20 -4.63 -2.88
C SER A 41 -0.12 -6.13 -3.10
N ILE A 42 -0.04 -6.89 -2.00
CA ILE A 42 0.20 -8.32 -2.03
C ILE A 42 -0.94 -9.03 -1.31
N ARG A 43 -1.57 -10.01 -1.98
CA ARG A 43 -2.54 -10.89 -1.33
C ARG A 43 -1.76 -11.93 -0.53
N THR A 44 -1.78 -11.82 0.81
CA THR A 44 -0.98 -12.69 1.69
C THR A 44 -1.78 -13.87 2.24
N GLY A 45 -3.09 -13.86 2.04
CA GLY A 45 -3.99 -14.92 2.44
C GLY A 45 -5.38 -14.67 1.88
N PRO A 46 -6.36 -15.57 2.14
CA PRO A 46 -7.73 -15.38 1.61
C PRO A 46 -8.33 -14.03 2.00
N SER A 47 -8.08 -13.58 3.23
CA SER A 47 -8.65 -12.33 3.75
C SER A 47 -7.58 -11.35 4.22
N SER A 48 -6.33 -11.50 3.78
CA SER A 48 -5.24 -10.62 4.20
C SER A 48 -4.52 -9.99 3.02
N VAL A 49 -4.08 -8.75 3.21
CA VAL A 49 -3.38 -7.96 2.20
C VAL A 49 -2.25 -7.19 2.88
N THR A 50 -1.09 -7.19 2.26
CA THR A 50 0.02 -6.33 2.67
C THR A 50 0.28 -5.32 1.56
N SER A 51 0.31 -4.05 1.89
CA SER A 51 0.66 -3.01 0.92
C SER A 51 1.92 -2.29 1.37
N VAL A 52 2.74 -1.91 0.40
CA VAL A 52 3.98 -1.18 0.62
C VAL A 52 3.98 0.05 -0.27
N SER A 53 4.22 1.21 0.34
CA SER A 53 4.45 2.45 -0.40
C SER A 53 5.84 2.97 -0.06
N VAL A 54 6.61 3.28 -1.10
CA VAL A 54 7.99 3.75 -0.96
C VAL A 54 8.08 5.18 -1.45
N TYR A 55 8.67 6.04 -0.63
CA TYR A 55 8.81 7.47 -0.91
C TYR A 55 10.28 7.86 -0.93
N LYS A 56 10.63 8.92 -1.65
CA LYS A 56 12.01 9.38 -1.72
C LYS A 56 12.57 9.79 -0.36
N ASN A 57 11.69 10.23 0.57
CA ASN A 57 12.10 10.59 1.93
C ASN A 57 10.89 10.57 2.88
N LYS A 58 11.17 10.65 4.18
CA LYS A 58 10.15 10.65 5.23
C LYS A 58 9.23 11.86 5.13
N LYS A 59 9.76 13.01 4.76
CA LYS A 59 8.97 14.25 4.63
C LYS A 59 7.85 14.07 3.59
N THR A 60 8.17 13.46 2.46
CA THR A 60 7.18 13.16 1.42
C THR A 60 6.14 12.17 1.94
N ALA A 61 6.57 11.09 2.62
CA ALA A 61 5.65 10.13 3.22
C ALA A 61 4.71 10.81 4.23
N ASP A 62 5.24 11.68 5.08
CA ASP A 62 4.43 12.40 6.07
C ASP A 62 3.43 13.35 5.42
N SER A 63 3.77 13.93 4.27
CA SER A 63 2.88 14.85 3.56
C SER A 63 1.59 14.19 3.06
N VAL A 64 1.57 12.86 2.92
CA VAL A 64 0.37 12.12 2.46
C VAL A 64 -0.32 11.36 3.58
N ALA A 65 0.11 11.54 4.83
CA ALA A 65 -0.42 10.79 5.97
C ALA A 65 -1.94 11.00 6.15
N ASP A 66 -2.43 12.22 5.99
CA ASP A 66 -3.86 12.51 6.14
C ASP A 66 -4.69 11.88 5.03
N ARG A 67 -4.18 11.88 3.80
CA ARG A 67 -4.83 11.22 2.67
C ARG A 67 -4.91 9.71 2.90
N ARG A 68 -3.83 9.12 3.42
CA ARG A 68 -3.80 7.70 3.78
C ARG A 68 -4.87 7.38 4.84
N LYS A 69 -4.97 8.21 5.88
CA LYS A 69 -5.99 8.05 6.93
C LYS A 69 -7.40 8.12 6.34
N SER A 70 -7.67 9.08 5.46
CA SER A 70 -8.97 9.21 4.82
C SER A 70 -9.31 8.00 3.96
N THR A 71 -8.34 7.47 3.22
CA THR A 71 -8.53 6.30 2.39
C THR A 71 -8.88 5.07 3.25
N ILE A 72 -8.13 4.84 4.32
CA ILE A 72 -8.39 3.73 5.26
C ILE A 72 -9.75 3.91 5.94
N GLU A 73 -10.08 5.12 6.37
CA GLU A 73 -11.36 5.41 7.04
C GLU A 73 -12.54 5.09 6.12
N GLY A 74 -12.42 5.38 4.84
CA GLY A 74 -13.45 5.05 3.85
C GLY A 74 -13.64 3.55 3.63
N LEU A 75 -12.69 2.73 4.06
CA LEU A 75 -12.72 1.28 3.86
C LEU A 75 -12.83 0.51 5.19
N LYS A 76 -12.99 1.22 6.31
CA LYS A 76 -12.92 0.60 7.64
C LYS A 76 -13.96 -0.48 7.89
N SER A 77 -15.12 -0.40 7.23
CA SER A 77 -16.16 -1.44 7.37
C SER A 77 -15.72 -2.80 6.85
N LEU A 78 -14.74 -2.84 5.97
CA LEU A 78 -14.17 -4.06 5.40
C LEU A 78 -13.05 -4.62 6.28
N ILE A 79 -12.45 -3.78 7.13
CA ILE A 79 -11.21 -4.08 7.83
C ILE A 79 -11.51 -4.64 9.23
N LYS A 80 -10.94 -5.80 9.52
CA LYS A 80 -10.97 -6.41 10.84
C LYS A 80 -9.81 -5.91 11.70
N TYR A 81 -8.63 -5.79 11.09
CA TYR A 81 -7.41 -5.40 11.79
C TYR A 81 -6.44 -4.74 10.81
N LEU A 82 -5.77 -3.71 11.29
CA LEU A 82 -4.76 -3.00 10.50
C LEU A 82 -3.54 -2.73 11.38
N ALA A 83 -2.37 -3.10 10.89
CA ALA A 83 -1.10 -2.74 11.52
C ALA A 83 -0.26 -1.95 10.51
N LEU A 84 0.20 -0.78 10.94
CA LEU A 84 1.11 0.05 10.17
C LEU A 84 2.51 -0.06 10.76
N THR A 85 3.47 -0.38 9.89
CA THR A 85 4.88 -0.23 10.22
C THR A 85 5.54 0.66 9.18
N GLU A 86 6.62 1.31 9.56
CA GLU A 86 7.32 2.21 8.65
C GLU A 86 8.80 2.28 9.01
N GLY A 87 9.62 2.68 8.07
CA GLY A 87 11.04 2.82 8.33
C GLY A 87 11.84 3.26 7.13
N LYS A 88 13.11 3.47 7.38
CA LYS A 88 14.10 3.78 6.37
C LYS A 88 14.35 2.54 5.50
N VAL A 89 14.33 2.75 4.21
CA VAL A 89 14.70 1.69 3.27
C VAL A 89 16.22 1.56 3.28
N GLU A 90 16.70 0.40 3.70
CA GLU A 90 18.14 0.14 3.77
C GLU A 90 18.70 -0.37 2.45
N ILE A 91 17.94 -1.23 1.75
CA ILE A 91 18.37 -1.82 0.48
C ILE A 91 17.17 -1.82 -0.46
N LEU A 92 17.36 -1.27 -1.65
CA LEU A 92 16.38 -1.36 -2.72
C LEU A 92 17.15 -1.67 -4.01
N ASP A 93 16.91 -2.83 -4.57
CA ASP A 93 17.58 -3.28 -5.78
C ASP A 93 16.52 -3.74 -6.78
N LEU A 94 16.23 -2.88 -7.75
CA LEU A 94 15.32 -3.21 -8.83
C LEU A 94 16.14 -3.68 -10.02
N LYS A 95 15.89 -4.92 -10.44
CA LYS A 95 16.57 -5.51 -11.58
C LYS A 95 16.37 -4.64 -12.82
N LYS A 96 17.47 -4.30 -13.52
CA LYS A 96 17.43 -3.59 -14.80
C LYS A 96 16.62 -4.42 -15.79
N ASP A 97 15.76 -3.76 -16.55
CA ASP A 97 14.86 -4.39 -17.52
C ASP A 97 13.94 -5.44 -16.89
N SER A 98 13.51 -5.17 -15.64
CA SER A 98 12.57 -6.03 -14.93
C SER A 98 11.24 -6.12 -15.67
N GLY A 99 10.65 -7.33 -15.71
CA GLY A 99 9.31 -7.55 -16.24
C GLY A 99 8.21 -7.28 -15.20
N VAL A 100 8.58 -6.88 -13.98
CA VAL A 100 7.63 -6.58 -12.91
C VAL A 100 6.91 -5.26 -13.21
N GLY A 101 5.63 -5.19 -12.85
CA GLY A 101 4.85 -3.96 -13.01
C GLY A 101 3.91 -3.95 -14.22
N THR A 102 3.76 -5.08 -14.89
CA THR A 102 2.87 -5.22 -16.04
C THR A 102 1.50 -5.81 -15.65
N PHE A 103 0.95 -5.31 -14.56
CA PHE A 103 -0.30 -5.79 -14.00
C PHE A 103 -1.52 -5.07 -14.56
#